data_164f7b5f7112a0c68cce6d6d42a06642
#
_entry.id   164f7b5f7112a0c68cce6d6d42a06642
#
_cell.length_a   1.000
_cell.length_b   1.000
_cell.length_c   1.000
_cell.angle_alpha   90.00
_cell.angle_beta   90.00
_cell.angle_gamma   90.00
#
_symmetry.space_group_name_H-M   'P 1'
#
loop_
_entity.id
_entity.type
_entity.pdbx_description
1 polymer ?
#
loop_
_entity_poly.entity_id
_entity_poly.type
_entity_poly.pdbx_seq_one_letter_code
_entity_poly.pdbx_strand_id
1 'polypeptide(L)'
;MATTLDNPPISVSKIAIIGAGVSGIAASKQLSHHNPLVFEASDSIGGVWRHCSYNSTKLQSHRRDYEFSDFPWPQRESSEFPTHLEILDYLHSYAEHFDVLKNIRFNSKVVEIRYVGDQEDLSSSFGGLPSDHRTPLPGHPVWEIGVQKNNQSDSIQWYAFEFVVVCIGKYGDIPKIPEFACNKGPDVFKGRVMHTLDYCKLDQEAATKLLEGKKVVVVGFKKSGIDLAMECAKANQGPQGQSCTMVVRTPHWIVPHYRIWGLPFSMFYSTRSSQFLHERPNQGVLKALLCLLLSPVRSGISKFIESYLLRKLPLEKYELKPEHPFEEDYASCQMAIVPENFFSEADKGKIVFKRASNWSFWSGGIEFEDNSKLEADVVVLATGFDGKKKLKSILPRPFCSLLDYPSGLMPLYR
;
A
#
# COMPACT_ATOMS: atom_id res chain seq x y z
N MET A 1 32.28 -6.82 -15.89
CA MET A 1 33.12 -7.78 -15.14
C MET A 1 32.13 -8.71 -14.42
N ALA A 2 32.06 -9.97 -14.85
CA ALA A 2 31.29 -10.99 -14.13
C ALA A 2 32.05 -11.30 -12.83
N THR A 3 31.51 -10.93 -11.69
CA THR A 3 31.99 -11.41 -10.40
C THR A 3 31.72 -12.91 -10.38
N THR A 4 32.79 -13.70 -10.43
CA THR A 4 32.76 -15.16 -10.19
C THR A 4 32.11 -15.33 -8.80
N LEU A 5 30.99 -16.01 -8.77
CA LEU A 5 30.35 -16.43 -7.50
C LEU A 5 31.31 -17.44 -6.85
N ASP A 6 31.69 -17.18 -5.61
CA ASP A 6 32.57 -18.09 -4.83
C ASP A 6 31.95 -19.50 -4.64
N ASN A 7 30.62 -19.61 -4.77
CA ASN A 7 29.88 -20.88 -4.78
C ASN A 7 28.78 -20.88 -5.85
N PRO A 8 28.54 -22.02 -6.53
CA PRO A 8 27.46 -22.13 -7.51
C PRO A 8 26.08 -21.92 -6.84
N PRO A 9 25.10 -21.36 -7.58
CA PRO A 9 23.75 -21.18 -7.08
C PRO A 9 23.09 -22.52 -6.70
N ILE A 10 22.34 -22.52 -5.61
CA ILE A 10 21.63 -23.70 -5.10
C ILE A 10 20.32 -23.86 -5.86
N SER A 11 20.10 -25.04 -6.46
CA SER A 11 18.81 -25.37 -7.08
C SER A 11 18.01 -26.31 -6.14
N VAL A 12 16.93 -25.81 -5.57
CA VAL A 12 16.07 -26.56 -4.62
C VAL A 12 14.61 -26.59 -5.04
N SER A 13 14.20 -25.74 -5.96
CA SER A 13 12.84 -25.63 -6.48
C SER A 13 12.87 -24.99 -7.86
N LYS A 14 11.85 -25.25 -8.66
CA LYS A 14 11.68 -24.61 -9.97
C LYS A 14 11.14 -23.17 -9.85
N ILE A 15 10.41 -22.87 -8.80
CA ILE A 15 9.69 -21.61 -8.62
C ILE A 15 10.12 -20.91 -7.33
N ALA A 16 10.54 -19.66 -7.46
CA ALA A 16 10.71 -18.76 -6.33
C ALA A 16 9.52 -17.81 -6.18
N ILE A 17 9.11 -17.55 -4.94
CA ILE A 17 8.15 -16.51 -4.59
C ILE A 17 8.83 -15.55 -3.62
N ILE A 18 8.77 -14.25 -3.89
CA ILE A 18 9.45 -13.24 -3.08
C ILE A 18 8.42 -12.45 -2.27
N GLY A 19 8.43 -12.65 -0.95
CA GLY A 19 7.52 -12.06 0.02
C GLY A 19 6.39 -13.01 0.42
N ALA A 20 6.11 -13.08 1.73
CA ALA A 20 5.02 -13.87 2.33
C ALA A 20 3.87 -12.97 2.86
N GLY A 21 3.58 -11.88 2.17
CA GLY A 21 2.34 -11.13 2.31
C GLY A 21 1.16 -11.88 1.68
N VAL A 22 0.00 -11.26 1.61
CA VAL A 22 -1.24 -11.82 1.05
C VAL A 22 -1.02 -12.46 -0.32
N SER A 23 -0.34 -11.76 -1.22
CA SER A 23 -0.09 -12.24 -2.59
C SER A 23 0.85 -13.44 -2.62
N GLY A 24 1.90 -13.45 -1.79
CA GLY A 24 2.87 -14.54 -1.76
C GLY A 24 2.29 -15.82 -1.17
N ILE A 25 1.47 -15.70 -0.12
CA ILE A 25 0.75 -16.83 0.47
C ILE A 25 -0.21 -17.45 -0.56
N ALA A 26 -1.00 -16.62 -1.25
CA ALA A 26 -1.91 -17.07 -2.28
C ALA A 26 -1.16 -17.72 -3.46
N ALA A 27 -0.07 -17.12 -3.92
CA ALA A 27 0.77 -17.68 -4.98
C ALA A 27 1.36 -19.03 -4.57
N SER A 28 1.88 -19.16 -3.35
CA SER A 28 2.43 -20.42 -2.84
C SER A 28 1.39 -21.54 -2.82
N LYS A 29 0.16 -21.24 -2.39
CA LYS A 29 -0.94 -22.20 -2.42
C LYS A 29 -1.29 -22.62 -3.85
N GLN A 30 -1.43 -21.65 -4.77
CA GLN A 30 -1.82 -21.96 -6.16
C GLN A 30 -0.75 -22.72 -6.92
N LEU A 31 0.52 -22.53 -6.56
CA LEU A 31 1.67 -23.20 -7.18
C LEU A 31 2.17 -24.44 -6.38
N SER A 32 1.37 -24.92 -5.42
CA SER A 32 1.77 -25.98 -4.48
C SER A 32 2.28 -27.25 -5.15
N HIS A 33 1.71 -27.64 -6.31
CA HIS A 33 2.16 -28.85 -7.03
C HIS A 33 3.59 -28.73 -7.61
N HIS A 34 4.13 -27.53 -7.65
CA HIS A 34 5.51 -27.29 -8.09
C HIS A 34 6.46 -27.13 -6.90
N ASN A 35 6.01 -27.30 -5.67
CA ASN A 35 6.81 -27.12 -4.45
C ASN A 35 7.57 -25.80 -4.46
N PRO A 36 6.89 -24.64 -4.55
CA PRO A 36 7.57 -23.34 -4.65
C PRO A 36 8.35 -23.05 -3.37
N LEU A 37 9.43 -22.27 -3.50
CA LEU A 37 10.19 -21.76 -2.38
C LEU A 37 9.85 -20.28 -2.19
N VAL A 38 9.37 -19.93 -1.00
CA VAL A 38 9.02 -18.55 -0.64
C VAL A 38 10.13 -17.95 0.22
N PHE A 39 10.62 -16.77 -0.15
CA PHE A 39 11.56 -15.99 0.67
C PHE A 39 10.84 -14.82 1.32
N GLU A 40 10.86 -14.79 2.65
CA GLU A 40 10.29 -13.70 3.43
C GLU A 40 11.40 -13.01 4.25
N ALA A 41 11.45 -11.69 4.14
CA ALA A 41 12.49 -10.89 4.80
C ALA A 41 12.34 -10.86 6.32
N SER A 42 11.12 -10.95 6.82
CA SER A 42 10.79 -10.96 8.24
C SER A 42 10.71 -12.38 8.82
N ASP A 43 10.43 -12.45 10.11
CA ASP A 43 10.22 -13.70 10.86
C ASP A 43 8.79 -14.26 10.77
N SER A 44 7.89 -13.57 10.06
CA SER A 44 6.46 -13.89 10.05
C SER A 44 5.79 -13.53 8.72
N ILE A 45 4.64 -14.16 8.48
CA ILE A 45 3.78 -13.84 7.34
C ILE A 45 2.92 -12.59 7.62
N GLY A 46 2.27 -12.07 6.57
CA GLY A 46 1.26 -10.99 6.67
C GLY A 46 1.67 -9.68 6.02
N GLY A 47 2.96 -9.46 5.74
CA GLY A 47 3.46 -8.29 5.02
C GLY A 47 3.04 -6.97 5.67
N VAL A 48 2.36 -6.08 4.93
CA VAL A 48 1.95 -4.75 5.44
C VAL A 48 1.01 -4.80 6.64
N TRP A 49 0.20 -5.84 6.77
CA TRP A 49 -0.69 -6.04 7.92
C TRP A 49 0.09 -6.29 9.22
N ARG A 50 1.29 -6.85 9.10
CA ARG A 50 2.18 -7.08 10.24
C ARG A 50 3.06 -5.86 10.52
N HIS A 51 3.64 -5.26 9.48
CA HIS A 51 4.75 -4.31 9.61
C HIS A 51 4.38 -2.84 9.37
N CYS A 52 3.19 -2.56 8.83
CA CYS A 52 2.77 -1.19 8.49
C CYS A 52 1.39 -0.84 9.05
N SER A 53 1.00 -1.45 10.15
CA SER A 53 -0.30 -1.25 10.79
C SER A 53 -0.14 -0.61 12.18
N TYR A 54 -1.12 0.20 12.57
CA TYR A 54 -1.27 0.75 13.92
C TYR A 54 -2.34 -0.06 14.67
N ASN A 55 -2.50 0.16 15.95
CA ASN A 55 -3.55 -0.48 16.74
C ASN A 55 -4.97 -0.16 16.22
N SER A 56 -5.17 1.05 15.67
CA SER A 56 -6.43 1.49 15.08
C SER A 56 -6.66 1.02 13.65
N THR A 57 -5.66 0.37 13.01
CA THR A 57 -5.76 -0.02 11.60
C THR A 57 -6.83 -1.09 11.38
N LYS A 58 -7.76 -0.77 10.48
CA LYS A 58 -8.83 -1.68 10.03
C LYS A 58 -8.80 -1.80 8.51
N LEU A 59 -9.37 -2.90 8.01
CA LEU A 59 -9.61 -3.08 6.59
C LEU A 59 -10.51 -1.95 6.07
N GLN A 60 -10.23 -1.47 4.87
CA GLN A 60 -11.00 -0.40 4.22
C GLN A 60 -12.11 -0.93 3.30
N SER A 61 -12.23 -2.24 3.12
CA SER A 61 -13.33 -2.90 2.43
C SER A 61 -14.11 -3.78 3.39
N HIS A 62 -15.28 -4.21 2.96
CA HIS A 62 -16.04 -5.20 3.71
C HIS A 62 -15.23 -6.50 3.78
N ARG A 63 -15.33 -7.25 4.91
CA ARG A 63 -14.58 -8.52 5.08
C ARG A 63 -14.78 -9.50 3.93
N ARG A 64 -15.99 -9.57 3.34
CA ARG A 64 -16.30 -10.44 2.20
C ARG A 64 -15.53 -10.07 0.92
N ASP A 65 -15.14 -8.79 0.78
CA ASP A 65 -14.35 -8.32 -0.37
C ASP A 65 -12.86 -8.70 -0.23
N TYR A 66 -12.44 -9.12 0.96
CA TYR A 66 -11.08 -9.56 1.27
C TYR A 66 -10.96 -11.08 1.45
N GLU A 67 -12.04 -11.79 1.28
CA GLU A 67 -12.12 -13.24 1.42
C GLU A 67 -11.51 -13.95 0.22
N PHE A 68 -10.70 -14.96 0.46
CA PHE A 68 -10.29 -15.87 -0.59
C PHE A 68 -11.49 -16.75 -1.01
N SER A 69 -11.63 -17.01 -2.32
CA SER A 69 -12.77 -17.75 -2.87
C SER A 69 -12.87 -19.19 -2.36
N ASP A 70 -11.79 -19.75 -1.87
CA ASP A 70 -11.61 -21.11 -1.39
C ASP A 70 -11.39 -21.22 0.12
N PHE A 71 -11.46 -20.11 0.84
CA PHE A 71 -11.27 -20.07 2.29
C PHE A 71 -12.12 -18.97 2.92
N PRO A 72 -13.35 -19.26 3.36
CA PRO A 72 -14.22 -18.26 3.95
C PRO A 72 -13.72 -17.81 5.32
N TRP A 73 -14.08 -16.58 5.71
CA TRP A 73 -13.86 -16.10 7.07
C TRP A 73 -14.55 -17.01 8.09
N PRO A 74 -13.88 -17.32 9.21
CA PRO A 74 -14.55 -18.01 10.31
C PRO A 74 -15.81 -17.24 10.73
N GLN A 75 -16.89 -17.98 11.02
CA GLN A 75 -18.12 -17.39 11.55
C GLN A 75 -17.85 -16.89 12.98
N ARG A 76 -17.40 -15.64 13.10
CA ARG A 76 -17.31 -14.91 14.37
C ARG A 76 -18.20 -13.67 14.25
N GLU A 77 -18.79 -13.26 15.35
CA GLU A 77 -19.50 -11.98 15.51
C GLU A 77 -18.49 -10.81 15.45
N SER A 78 -17.79 -10.65 14.38
CA SER A 78 -16.81 -9.59 14.20
C SER A 78 -17.37 -8.47 13.33
N SER A 79 -16.83 -7.28 13.47
CA SER A 79 -17.25 -6.10 12.72
C SER A 79 -17.17 -6.31 11.20
N GLU A 80 -17.94 -5.56 10.42
CA GLU A 80 -17.88 -5.56 8.96
C GLU A 80 -16.46 -5.25 8.44
N PHE A 81 -15.69 -4.49 9.22
CA PHE A 81 -14.32 -4.05 8.92
C PHE A 81 -13.34 -4.68 9.91
N PRO A 82 -12.70 -5.80 9.54
CA PRO A 82 -11.74 -6.48 10.41
C PRO A 82 -10.56 -5.58 10.78
N THR A 83 -10.07 -5.76 11.99
CA THR A 83 -8.81 -5.18 12.45
C THR A 83 -7.63 -5.86 11.75
N HIS A 84 -6.47 -5.23 11.78
CA HIS A 84 -5.24 -5.84 11.25
C HIS A 84 -4.89 -7.17 11.93
N LEU A 85 -5.22 -7.33 13.23
CA LEU A 85 -5.00 -8.59 13.96
C LEU A 85 -5.93 -9.70 13.44
N GLU A 86 -7.22 -9.40 13.24
CA GLU A 86 -8.16 -10.37 12.65
C GLU A 86 -7.74 -10.78 11.24
N ILE A 87 -7.16 -9.84 10.45
CA ILE A 87 -6.62 -10.15 9.13
C ILE A 87 -5.40 -11.07 9.25
N LEU A 88 -4.49 -10.81 10.18
CA LEU A 88 -3.34 -11.68 10.43
C LEU A 88 -3.77 -13.07 10.84
N ASP A 89 -4.74 -13.20 11.74
CA ASP A 89 -5.30 -14.50 12.14
C ASP A 89 -5.92 -15.25 10.96
N TYR A 90 -6.63 -14.53 10.09
CA TYR A 90 -7.20 -15.10 8.87
C TYR A 90 -6.11 -15.61 7.91
N LEU A 91 -5.05 -14.81 7.68
CA LEU A 91 -3.93 -15.20 6.82
C LEU A 91 -3.13 -16.38 7.39
N HIS A 92 -2.94 -16.43 8.71
CA HIS A 92 -2.33 -17.58 9.38
C HIS A 92 -3.17 -18.83 9.23
N SER A 93 -4.47 -18.74 9.49
CA SER A 93 -5.41 -19.85 9.32
C SER A 93 -5.44 -20.37 7.88
N TYR A 94 -5.38 -19.45 6.89
CA TYR A 94 -5.26 -19.82 5.47
C TYR A 94 -3.94 -20.56 5.19
N ALA A 95 -2.82 -20.02 5.66
CA ALA A 95 -1.51 -20.60 5.41
C ALA A 95 -1.33 -21.97 6.07
N GLU A 96 -1.90 -22.19 7.25
CA GLU A 96 -1.93 -23.47 7.93
C GLU A 96 -2.84 -24.48 7.21
N HIS A 97 -4.08 -24.08 6.87
CA HIS A 97 -5.05 -24.94 6.20
C HIS A 97 -4.52 -25.53 4.88
N PHE A 98 -3.80 -24.72 4.11
CA PHE A 98 -3.23 -25.15 2.83
C PHE A 98 -1.75 -25.57 2.91
N ASP A 99 -1.21 -25.74 4.12
CA ASP A 99 0.17 -26.18 4.36
C ASP A 99 1.24 -25.32 3.64
N VAL A 100 0.97 -24.01 3.55
CA VAL A 100 1.85 -23.04 2.86
C VAL A 100 3.12 -22.77 3.66
N LEU A 101 3.04 -22.80 4.99
CA LEU A 101 4.13 -22.38 5.90
C LEU A 101 5.43 -23.18 5.67
N LYS A 102 5.32 -24.45 5.30
CA LYS A 102 6.49 -25.31 5.00
C LYS A 102 7.35 -24.82 3.83
N ASN A 103 6.75 -24.06 2.93
CA ASN A 103 7.42 -23.53 1.74
C ASN A 103 8.17 -22.22 2.03
N ILE A 104 7.98 -21.61 3.22
CA ILE A 104 8.48 -20.26 3.52
C ILE A 104 9.83 -20.35 4.26
N ARG A 105 10.81 -19.63 3.74
CA ARG A 105 12.06 -19.31 4.42
C ARG A 105 11.98 -17.90 4.98
N PHE A 106 11.77 -17.82 6.27
CA PHE A 106 11.79 -16.57 7.02
C PHE A 106 13.19 -16.02 7.20
N ASN A 107 13.29 -14.74 7.58
CA ASN A 107 14.56 -14.02 7.78
C ASN A 107 15.49 -14.12 6.56
N SER A 108 14.89 -14.14 5.36
CA SER A 108 15.54 -14.40 4.08
C SER A 108 15.19 -13.29 3.11
N LYS A 109 15.92 -12.17 3.21
CA LYS A 109 15.69 -10.98 2.37
C LYS A 109 16.30 -11.16 0.99
N VAL A 110 15.47 -11.12 -0.04
CA VAL A 110 15.95 -11.03 -1.43
C VAL A 110 16.49 -9.64 -1.67
N VAL A 111 17.75 -9.55 -2.09
CA VAL A 111 18.46 -8.30 -2.35
C VAL A 111 18.76 -8.06 -3.82
N GLU A 112 18.79 -9.10 -4.62
CA GLU A 112 19.07 -9.02 -6.05
C GLU A 112 18.40 -10.16 -6.82
N ILE A 113 17.92 -9.86 -8.02
CA ILE A 113 17.43 -10.84 -9.00
C ILE A 113 18.23 -10.66 -10.27
N ARG A 114 18.73 -11.76 -10.87
CA ARG A 114 19.45 -11.78 -12.13
C ARG A 114 18.73 -12.69 -13.12
N TYR A 115 18.65 -12.26 -14.36
CA TYR A 115 18.28 -13.12 -15.47
C TYR A 115 19.53 -13.66 -16.13
N VAL A 116 19.66 -14.99 -16.22
CA VAL A 116 20.83 -15.69 -16.77
C VAL A 116 20.48 -16.53 -18.01
N GLY A 117 19.22 -16.45 -18.48
CA GLY A 117 18.81 -17.04 -19.75
C GLY A 117 19.29 -16.23 -20.96
N ASP A 118 19.13 -16.79 -22.15
CA ASP A 118 19.55 -16.14 -23.39
C ASP A 118 18.73 -14.87 -23.66
N GLN A 119 19.38 -13.82 -24.20
CA GLN A 119 18.70 -12.55 -24.49
C GLN A 119 17.63 -12.66 -25.60
N GLU A 120 17.73 -13.67 -26.47
CA GLU A 120 16.73 -13.95 -27.51
C GLU A 120 15.40 -14.42 -26.89
N ASP A 121 15.43 -15.16 -25.79
CA ASP A 121 14.23 -15.57 -25.04
C ASP A 121 13.49 -14.38 -24.42
N LEU A 122 14.23 -13.35 -24.02
CA LEU A 122 13.64 -12.11 -23.50
C LEU A 122 12.94 -11.31 -24.60
N SER A 123 13.54 -11.20 -25.79
CA SER A 123 12.99 -10.42 -26.90
C SER A 123 11.73 -11.07 -27.48
N SER A 124 11.68 -12.39 -27.55
CA SER A 124 10.51 -13.15 -27.99
C SER A 124 9.36 -13.07 -26.98
N SER A 125 9.67 -13.01 -25.69
CA SER A 125 8.66 -12.87 -24.62
C SER A 125 8.00 -11.49 -24.55
N PHE A 126 8.67 -10.43 -25.03
CA PHE A 126 8.14 -9.06 -25.03
C PHE A 126 7.58 -8.60 -26.39
N GLY A 127 7.96 -9.23 -27.50
CA GLY A 127 7.57 -8.82 -28.84
C GLY A 127 6.33 -9.49 -29.44
N GLY A 128 5.89 -10.57 -28.90
CA GLY A 128 4.70 -11.29 -29.30
C GLY A 128 4.16 -12.11 -28.14
N LEU A 129 2.98 -11.78 -27.66
CA LEU A 129 2.26 -12.63 -26.72
C LEU A 129 2.06 -14.01 -27.39
N PRO A 130 2.65 -15.10 -26.87
CA PRO A 130 2.28 -16.42 -27.33
C PRO A 130 0.79 -16.61 -27.07
N SER A 131 0.04 -16.91 -28.09
CA SER A 131 -1.41 -17.16 -27.99
C SER A 131 -1.73 -18.49 -27.26
N ASP A 132 -0.73 -19.20 -26.80
CA ASP A 132 -0.91 -20.49 -26.12
C ASP A 132 -0.47 -20.38 -24.64
N HIS A 133 -1.47 -20.45 -23.75
CA HIS A 133 -1.32 -20.42 -22.29
C HIS A 133 -0.62 -21.66 -21.69
N ARG A 134 0.05 -22.47 -22.50
CA ARG A 134 0.63 -23.77 -22.12
C ARG A 134 2.13 -23.84 -22.34
N THR A 135 2.84 -22.71 -22.38
CA THR A 135 4.31 -22.78 -22.45
C THR A 135 4.82 -23.43 -21.16
N PRO A 136 5.44 -24.60 -21.24
CA PRO A 136 6.02 -25.24 -20.05
C PRO A 136 7.13 -24.37 -19.50
N LEU A 137 7.44 -24.54 -18.20
CA LEU A 137 8.63 -23.95 -17.60
C LEU A 137 9.86 -24.32 -18.47
N PRO A 138 10.90 -23.45 -18.56
CA PRO A 138 12.05 -23.64 -19.44
C PRO A 138 12.77 -24.99 -19.30
N GLY A 139 12.57 -25.68 -18.18
CA GLY A 139 13.22 -26.96 -17.88
C GLY A 139 14.64 -26.82 -17.34
N HIS A 140 15.19 -25.60 -17.32
CA HIS A 140 16.48 -25.26 -16.76
C HIS A 140 16.40 -23.89 -16.05
N PRO A 141 17.23 -23.62 -15.03
CA PRO A 141 17.22 -22.33 -14.34
C PRO A 141 17.63 -21.19 -15.28
N VAL A 142 16.82 -20.14 -15.30
CA VAL A 142 17.06 -18.89 -16.06
C VAL A 142 17.08 -17.66 -15.14
N TRP A 143 16.82 -17.86 -13.86
CA TRP A 143 16.83 -16.80 -12.84
C TRP A 143 17.75 -17.16 -11.69
N GLU A 144 18.53 -16.21 -11.24
CA GLU A 144 19.31 -16.29 -10.00
C GLU A 144 18.79 -15.25 -9.00
N ILE A 145 18.64 -15.68 -7.75
CA ILE A 145 18.17 -14.84 -6.66
C ILE A 145 19.21 -14.80 -5.55
N GLY A 146 19.72 -13.62 -5.25
CA GLY A 146 20.59 -13.34 -4.12
C GLY A 146 19.81 -13.09 -2.85
N VAL A 147 20.01 -13.92 -1.84
CA VAL A 147 19.31 -13.90 -0.56
C VAL A 147 20.28 -13.61 0.58
N GLN A 148 19.94 -12.61 1.38
CA GLN A 148 20.64 -12.26 2.61
C GLN A 148 19.87 -12.84 3.81
N LYS A 149 20.56 -13.61 4.66
CA LYS A 149 19.94 -14.21 5.86
C LYS A 149 20.18 -13.35 7.10
N ASN A 150 19.16 -13.26 7.97
CA ASN A 150 19.23 -12.61 9.28
C ASN A 150 19.79 -11.17 9.26
N ASN A 151 19.58 -10.41 8.19
CA ASN A 151 20.16 -9.07 7.99
C ASN A 151 21.71 -9.03 8.13
N GLN A 152 22.40 -10.16 8.00
CA GLN A 152 23.85 -10.19 7.96
C GLN A 152 24.32 -9.70 6.59
N SER A 153 24.94 -8.52 6.54
CA SER A 153 25.35 -7.85 5.32
C SER A 153 26.42 -8.59 4.51
N ASP A 154 27.14 -9.52 5.11
CA ASP A 154 28.41 -10.02 4.58
C ASP A 154 28.30 -11.32 3.77
N SER A 155 27.13 -11.97 3.74
CA SER A 155 26.97 -13.19 2.95
C SER A 155 25.66 -13.23 2.17
N ILE A 156 25.76 -13.22 0.84
CA ILE A 156 24.63 -13.44 -0.07
C ILE A 156 24.67 -14.88 -0.54
N GLN A 157 23.60 -15.64 -0.24
CA GLN A 157 23.41 -16.97 -0.77
C GLN A 157 22.63 -16.88 -2.08
N TRP A 158 23.15 -17.46 -3.15
CA TRP A 158 22.53 -17.51 -4.46
C TRP A 158 21.70 -18.78 -4.64
N TYR A 159 20.53 -18.62 -5.29
CA TYR A 159 19.60 -19.69 -5.65
C TYR A 159 19.22 -19.57 -7.12
N ALA A 160 19.02 -20.71 -7.80
CA ALA A 160 18.67 -20.77 -9.22
C ALA A 160 17.25 -21.31 -9.41
N PHE A 161 16.45 -20.66 -10.28
CA PHE A 161 15.05 -20.98 -10.53
C PHE A 161 14.69 -20.89 -12.01
N GLU A 162 13.65 -21.63 -12.41
CA GLU A 162 13.02 -21.53 -13.72
C GLU A 162 12.04 -20.37 -13.80
N PHE A 163 11.40 -20.01 -12.68
CA PHE A 163 10.38 -18.99 -12.62
C PHE A 163 10.42 -18.19 -11.30
N VAL A 164 10.12 -16.90 -11.38
CA VAL A 164 10.11 -15.99 -10.22
C VAL A 164 8.80 -15.23 -10.13
N VAL A 165 8.16 -15.29 -8.97
CA VAL A 165 6.95 -14.52 -8.64
C VAL A 165 7.30 -13.44 -7.63
N VAL A 166 7.18 -12.18 -8.03
CA VAL A 166 7.52 -11.04 -7.18
C VAL A 166 6.29 -10.56 -6.42
N CYS A 167 6.25 -10.82 -5.11
CA CYS A 167 5.13 -10.53 -4.21
C CYS A 167 5.49 -9.55 -3.07
N ILE A 168 6.42 -8.62 -3.32
CA ILE A 168 6.95 -7.71 -2.30
C ILE A 168 5.99 -6.59 -1.86
N GLY A 169 4.84 -6.48 -2.51
CA GLY A 169 3.86 -5.44 -2.23
C GLY A 169 4.28 -4.04 -2.70
N LYS A 170 3.31 -3.13 -2.69
CA LYS A 170 3.46 -1.73 -3.11
C LYS A 170 3.87 -0.81 -1.95
N TYR A 171 3.51 -1.16 -0.74
CA TYR A 171 3.71 -0.36 0.47
C TYR A 171 4.81 -0.96 1.36
N GLY A 172 5.27 -0.16 2.34
CA GLY A 172 6.36 -0.55 3.24
C GLY A 172 7.75 -0.31 2.65
N ASP A 173 8.77 -0.58 3.43
CA ASP A 173 10.23 -0.50 3.18
C ASP A 173 10.76 0.90 2.84
N ILE A 174 10.28 1.51 1.73
CA ILE A 174 10.82 2.80 1.27
C ILE A 174 9.78 3.90 1.49
N PRO A 175 9.92 4.71 2.54
CA PRO A 175 9.05 5.84 2.78
C PRO A 175 9.27 6.94 1.72
N LYS A 176 8.18 7.61 1.34
CA LYS A 176 8.25 8.77 0.47
C LYS A 176 8.42 10.03 1.32
N ILE A 177 9.63 10.51 1.44
CA ILE A 177 9.95 11.75 2.16
C ILE A 177 9.91 12.92 1.17
N PRO A 178 9.24 14.04 1.50
CA PRO A 178 9.30 15.25 0.69
C PRO A 178 10.72 15.81 0.60
N GLU A 179 11.05 16.41 -0.53
CA GLU A 179 12.30 17.13 -0.71
C GLU A 179 12.15 18.57 -0.18
N PHE A 180 13.17 19.06 0.47
CA PHE A 180 13.19 20.41 1.04
C PHE A 180 14.38 21.19 0.50
N ALA A 181 14.22 22.53 0.39
CA ALA A 181 15.33 23.42 0.11
C ALA A 181 16.36 23.37 1.25
N CYS A 182 17.57 23.84 0.96
CA CYS A 182 18.65 23.91 1.96
C CYS A 182 18.19 24.71 3.20
N ASN A 183 18.48 24.17 4.40
CA ASN A 183 18.07 24.75 5.69
C ASN A 183 16.55 24.89 5.90
N LYS A 184 15.75 24.09 5.20
CA LYS A 184 14.28 24.03 5.31
C LYS A 184 13.74 22.61 5.58
N GLY A 185 14.65 21.65 5.73
CA GLY A 185 14.34 20.24 5.98
C GLY A 185 14.18 19.90 7.46
N PRO A 186 14.00 18.60 7.77
CA PRO A 186 13.85 18.10 9.14
C PRO A 186 14.99 18.47 10.09
N ASP A 187 16.19 18.68 9.55
CA ASP A 187 17.42 18.94 10.33
C ASP A 187 17.37 20.25 11.13
N VAL A 188 16.56 21.22 10.71
CA VAL A 188 16.41 22.50 11.42
C VAL A 188 15.40 22.44 12.57
N PHE A 189 14.55 21.43 12.58
CA PHE A 189 13.51 21.26 13.58
C PHE A 189 14.06 20.61 14.85
N LYS A 190 13.80 21.21 16.02
CA LYS A 190 14.28 20.74 17.33
C LYS A 190 13.41 19.60 17.90
N GLY A 191 12.21 19.41 17.39
CA GLY A 191 11.31 18.35 17.79
C GLY A 191 11.60 17.01 17.09
N ARG A 192 10.68 16.08 17.16
CA ARG A 192 10.83 14.76 16.57
C ARG A 192 10.14 14.68 15.21
N VAL A 193 10.88 14.27 14.18
CA VAL A 193 10.32 13.93 12.85
C VAL A 193 10.39 12.42 12.64
N MET A 194 9.33 11.84 12.11
CA MET A 194 9.30 10.42 11.72
C MET A 194 8.33 10.20 10.56
N HIS A 195 8.53 9.12 9.83
CA HIS A 195 7.53 8.63 8.89
C HIS A 195 6.54 7.68 9.60
N THR A 196 5.33 7.52 9.05
CA THR A 196 4.35 6.55 9.57
C THR A 196 4.89 5.12 9.64
N LEU A 197 5.85 4.75 8.79
CA LEU A 197 6.53 3.46 8.85
C LEU A 197 7.30 3.28 10.18
N ASP A 198 7.91 4.34 10.69
CA ASP A 198 8.64 4.27 11.97
C ASP A 198 7.68 4.26 13.16
N TYR A 199 6.54 4.94 13.01
CA TYR A 199 5.46 4.88 13.99
C TYR A 199 4.88 3.46 14.13
N CYS A 200 4.71 2.73 13.03
CA CYS A 200 4.25 1.32 13.04
C CYS A 200 5.17 0.36 13.82
N LYS A 201 6.43 0.73 14.06
CA LYS A 201 7.40 -0.08 14.80
C LYS A 201 7.32 0.12 16.32
N LEU A 202 6.58 1.14 16.76
CA LEU A 202 6.40 1.43 18.18
C LEU A 202 5.38 0.46 18.77
N ASP A 203 5.65 0.01 19.99
CA ASP A 203 4.62 -0.64 20.79
C ASP A 203 3.58 0.38 21.26
N GLN A 204 2.49 -0.10 21.86
CA GLN A 204 1.37 0.75 22.24
C GLN A 204 1.75 1.79 23.30
N GLU A 205 2.62 1.45 24.23
CA GLU A 205 3.07 2.36 25.28
C GLU A 205 3.93 3.49 24.70
N ALA A 206 4.93 3.15 23.88
CA ALA A 206 5.80 4.11 23.21
C ALA A 206 5.01 5.01 22.25
N ALA A 207 4.02 4.46 21.52
CA ALA A 207 3.14 5.23 20.64
C ALA A 207 2.29 6.23 21.44
N THR A 208 1.67 5.81 22.54
CA THR A 208 0.88 6.70 23.41
C THR A 208 1.74 7.80 24.00
N LYS A 209 2.91 7.47 24.56
CA LYS A 209 3.87 8.42 25.15
C LYS A 209 4.39 9.44 24.15
N LEU A 210 4.52 9.04 22.88
CA LEU A 210 4.90 9.93 21.79
C LEU A 210 3.86 11.01 21.52
N LEU A 211 2.57 10.68 21.67
CA LEU A 211 1.45 11.53 21.27
C LEU A 211 0.83 12.32 22.43
N GLU A 212 0.86 11.76 23.66
CA GLU A 212 0.19 12.33 24.81
C GLU A 212 0.79 13.67 25.25
N GLY A 213 -0.08 14.69 25.37
CA GLY A 213 0.32 16.04 25.77
C GLY A 213 1.19 16.79 24.75
N LYS A 214 1.39 16.25 23.55
CA LYS A 214 2.25 16.80 22.50
C LYS A 214 1.47 17.53 21.43
N LYS A 215 2.03 18.63 20.92
CA LYS A 215 1.57 19.29 19.68
C LYS A 215 2.02 18.44 18.50
N VAL A 216 1.13 17.59 18.01
CA VAL A 216 1.44 16.66 16.90
C VAL A 216 0.95 17.24 15.59
N VAL A 217 1.82 17.24 14.58
CA VAL A 217 1.47 17.58 13.20
C VAL A 217 1.55 16.32 12.35
N VAL A 218 0.46 15.97 11.66
CA VAL A 218 0.39 14.86 10.71
C VAL A 218 0.33 15.41 9.30
N VAL A 219 1.34 15.11 8.48
CA VAL A 219 1.39 15.56 7.09
C VAL A 219 0.84 14.49 6.16
N GLY A 220 -0.35 14.73 5.61
CA GLY A 220 -1.05 13.84 4.68
C GLY A 220 -2.50 13.58 5.07
N PHE A 221 -3.35 13.33 4.07
CA PHE A 221 -4.79 13.16 4.23
C PHE A 221 -5.29 11.90 3.51
N LYS A 222 -4.59 10.78 3.69
CA LYS A 222 -5.04 9.44 3.30
C LYS A 222 -5.16 8.56 4.54
N LYS A 223 -5.46 7.29 4.33
CA LYS A 223 -5.75 6.33 5.41
C LYS A 223 -4.76 6.43 6.58
N SER A 224 -3.46 6.37 6.32
CA SER A 224 -2.45 6.45 7.38
C SER A 224 -2.49 7.75 8.17
N GLY A 225 -2.72 8.88 7.50
CA GLY A 225 -2.83 10.19 8.18
C GLY A 225 -4.11 10.29 9.01
N ILE A 226 -5.23 9.83 8.48
CA ILE A 226 -6.54 9.82 9.16
C ILE A 226 -6.50 8.94 10.40
N ASP A 227 -5.98 7.72 10.29
CA ASP A 227 -5.86 6.79 11.42
C ASP A 227 -4.95 7.36 12.51
N LEU A 228 -3.79 7.94 12.11
CA LEU A 228 -2.86 8.53 13.08
C LEU A 228 -3.47 9.75 13.78
N ALA A 229 -4.20 10.61 13.06
CA ALA A 229 -4.91 11.73 13.69
C ALA A 229 -5.94 11.25 14.73
N MET A 230 -6.60 10.11 14.47
CA MET A 230 -7.49 9.48 15.44
C MET A 230 -6.72 8.93 16.66
N GLU A 231 -5.56 8.35 16.48
CA GLU A 231 -4.70 7.93 17.60
C GLU A 231 -4.23 9.12 18.43
N CYS A 232 -3.84 10.23 17.77
CA CYS A 232 -3.52 11.49 18.47
C CYS A 232 -4.71 12.00 19.28
N ALA A 233 -5.90 12.05 18.69
CA ALA A 233 -7.11 12.49 19.38
C ALA A 233 -7.43 11.58 20.57
N LYS A 234 -7.27 10.26 20.43
CA LYS A 234 -7.48 9.29 21.50
C LYS A 234 -6.48 9.45 22.65
N ALA A 235 -5.20 9.67 22.35
CA ALA A 235 -4.16 9.88 23.34
C ALA A 235 -4.31 11.21 24.10
N ASN A 236 -4.99 12.19 23.51
CA ASN A 236 -5.15 13.54 24.04
C ASN A 236 -6.60 13.87 24.48
N GLN A 237 -7.30 12.91 25.04
CA GLN A 237 -8.60 13.16 25.68
C GLN A 237 -8.43 13.94 26.99
N GLY A 238 -9.43 14.75 27.33
CA GLY A 238 -9.40 15.58 28.53
C GLY A 238 -8.82 16.99 28.33
N PRO A 239 -8.82 17.82 29.41
CA PRO A 239 -8.54 19.26 29.34
C PRO A 239 -7.08 19.63 29.08
N GLN A 240 -6.16 18.74 29.41
CA GLN A 240 -4.70 18.92 29.17
C GLN A 240 -4.25 18.43 27.79
N GLY A 241 -5.12 17.76 27.04
CA GLY A 241 -4.79 17.16 25.75
C GLY A 241 -4.59 18.21 24.65
N GLN A 242 -3.55 18.05 23.86
CA GLN A 242 -3.23 18.92 22.73
C GLN A 242 -4.00 18.49 21.47
N SER A 243 -4.28 19.47 20.59
CA SER A 243 -4.87 19.18 19.28
C SER A 243 -3.82 18.58 18.34
N CYS A 244 -4.25 17.65 17.50
CA CYS A 244 -3.49 17.19 16.35
C CYS A 244 -3.80 18.06 15.14
N THR A 245 -2.79 18.60 14.45
CA THR A 245 -3.00 19.34 13.21
C THR A 245 -2.66 18.49 12.01
N MET A 246 -3.62 18.28 11.12
CA MET A 246 -3.42 17.60 9.84
C MET A 246 -3.09 18.62 8.75
N VAL A 247 -1.92 18.49 8.15
CA VAL A 247 -1.54 19.30 6.98
C VAL A 247 -2.00 18.60 5.71
N VAL A 248 -2.96 19.20 5.01
CA VAL A 248 -3.64 18.63 3.85
C VAL A 248 -3.23 19.35 2.58
N ARG A 249 -2.42 18.71 1.73
CA ARG A 249 -2.03 19.23 0.41
C ARG A 249 -3.17 19.11 -0.59
N THR A 250 -3.65 17.89 -0.79
CA THR A 250 -4.74 17.58 -1.71
C THR A 250 -5.80 16.81 -0.94
N PRO A 251 -7.02 17.34 -0.82
CA PRO A 251 -8.13 16.55 -0.29
C PRO A 251 -8.43 15.38 -1.21
N HIS A 252 -8.78 14.27 -0.63
CA HIS A 252 -9.29 13.10 -1.30
C HIS A 252 -10.70 12.78 -0.80
N TRP A 253 -11.47 12.14 -1.64
CA TRP A 253 -12.79 11.67 -1.25
C TRP A 253 -12.67 10.62 -0.14
N ILE A 254 -13.41 10.83 0.92
CA ILE A 254 -13.48 9.91 2.06
C ILE A 254 -14.90 9.38 2.21
N VAL A 255 -15.01 8.13 2.60
CA VAL A 255 -16.27 7.38 2.64
C VAL A 255 -16.52 6.91 4.08
N PRO A 256 -17.69 7.22 4.69
CA PRO A 256 -17.97 6.84 6.07
C PRO A 256 -18.31 5.35 6.23
N HIS A 257 -18.90 4.74 5.19
CA HIS A 257 -19.33 3.34 5.15
C HIS A 257 -19.67 2.90 3.72
N TYR A 258 -19.81 1.59 3.50
CA TYR A 258 -20.08 0.99 2.17
C TYR A 258 -21.56 0.99 1.76
N ARG A 259 -22.32 2.01 2.15
CA ARG A 259 -23.71 2.24 1.67
C ARG A 259 -23.87 3.68 1.25
N ILE A 260 -24.30 3.90 0.01
CA ILE A 260 -24.56 5.22 -0.58
C ILE A 260 -26.06 5.32 -0.82
N TRP A 261 -26.72 6.25 -0.15
CA TRP A 261 -28.20 6.39 -0.18
C TRP A 261 -28.92 5.05 0.07
N GLY A 262 -28.38 4.22 0.97
CA GLY A 262 -28.92 2.90 1.30
C GLY A 262 -28.53 1.77 0.35
N LEU A 263 -27.93 2.07 -0.81
CA LEU A 263 -27.45 1.09 -1.79
C LEU A 263 -26.05 0.61 -1.45
N PRO A 264 -25.72 -0.68 -1.63
CA PRO A 264 -24.36 -1.18 -1.42
C PRO A 264 -23.38 -0.50 -2.38
N PHE A 265 -22.25 -0.03 -1.87
CA PHE A 265 -21.19 0.61 -2.69
C PHE A 265 -20.68 -0.28 -3.81
N SER A 266 -20.62 -1.59 -3.57
CA SER A 266 -20.19 -2.59 -4.55
C SER A 266 -21.01 -2.60 -5.83
N MET A 267 -22.28 -2.14 -5.80
CA MET A 267 -23.11 -2.05 -7.01
C MET A 267 -22.57 -1.05 -8.04
N PHE A 268 -21.87 0.00 -7.60
CA PHE A 268 -21.42 1.08 -8.47
C PHE A 268 -20.12 0.75 -9.20
N TYR A 269 -19.17 0.08 -8.53
CA TYR A 269 -17.81 -0.09 -9.05
C TYR A 269 -17.27 -1.51 -8.99
N SER A 270 -17.86 -2.42 -8.19
CA SER A 270 -17.32 -3.77 -7.98
C SER A 270 -18.04 -4.86 -8.76
N THR A 271 -18.98 -4.50 -9.63
CA THR A 271 -19.70 -5.45 -10.50
C THR A 271 -18.97 -5.68 -11.82
N ARG A 272 -19.20 -6.82 -12.48
CA ARG A 272 -18.65 -7.08 -13.81
C ARG A 272 -19.12 -6.05 -14.85
N SER A 273 -20.33 -5.54 -14.73
CA SER A 273 -20.87 -4.51 -15.59
C SER A 273 -20.19 -3.16 -15.43
N SER A 274 -19.72 -2.83 -14.22
CA SER A 274 -18.96 -1.58 -13.99
C SER A 274 -17.65 -1.54 -14.79
N GLN A 275 -17.10 -2.69 -15.19
CA GLN A 275 -15.91 -2.76 -16.02
C GLN A 275 -16.09 -2.16 -17.43
N PHE A 276 -17.34 -2.04 -17.90
CA PHE A 276 -17.65 -1.35 -19.17
C PHE A 276 -17.65 0.17 -19.03
N LEU A 277 -17.76 0.67 -17.82
CA LEU A 277 -17.73 2.11 -17.53
C LEU A 277 -16.31 2.68 -17.47
N HIS A 278 -15.29 1.83 -17.25
CA HIS A 278 -13.91 2.27 -17.07
C HIS A 278 -13.04 1.98 -18.30
N GLU A 279 -12.35 3.00 -18.76
CA GLU A 279 -11.35 2.86 -19.82
C GLU A 279 -10.14 2.05 -19.30
N ARG A 280 -9.60 1.20 -20.18
CA ARG A 280 -8.39 0.42 -19.92
C ARG A 280 -7.33 0.76 -20.94
N PRO A 281 -6.06 0.82 -20.57
CA PRO A 281 -4.97 0.94 -21.52
C PRO A 281 -5.05 -0.18 -22.57
N ASN A 282 -4.79 0.16 -23.83
CA ASN A 282 -4.77 -0.78 -24.95
C ASN A 282 -6.09 -1.55 -25.21
N GLN A 283 -7.24 -0.98 -24.82
CA GLN A 283 -8.53 -1.55 -25.18
C GLN A 283 -8.83 -1.36 -26.66
N GLY A 284 -9.56 -2.34 -27.26
CA GLY A 284 -9.97 -2.25 -28.66
C GLY A 284 -10.92 -1.07 -28.92
N VAL A 285 -10.92 -0.56 -30.15
CA VAL A 285 -11.69 0.64 -30.59
C VAL A 285 -13.17 0.56 -30.21
N LEU A 286 -13.80 -0.59 -30.42
CA LEU A 286 -15.22 -0.80 -30.09
C LEU A 286 -15.51 -0.58 -28.59
N LYS A 287 -14.62 -1.07 -27.73
CA LYS A 287 -14.75 -0.91 -26.28
C LYS A 287 -14.48 0.54 -25.85
N ALA A 288 -13.51 1.21 -26.47
CA ALA A 288 -13.25 2.63 -26.22
C ALA A 288 -14.48 3.49 -26.59
N LEU A 289 -15.10 3.21 -27.73
CA LEU A 289 -16.33 3.87 -28.17
C LEU A 289 -17.49 3.64 -27.19
N LEU A 290 -17.65 2.40 -26.70
CA LEU A 290 -18.67 2.07 -25.70
C LEU A 290 -18.41 2.83 -24.38
N CYS A 291 -17.18 2.88 -23.90
CA CYS A 291 -16.82 3.65 -22.70
C CYS A 291 -17.11 5.15 -22.88
N LEU A 292 -16.85 5.70 -24.07
CA LEU A 292 -17.18 7.08 -24.39
C LEU A 292 -18.69 7.34 -24.37
N LEU A 293 -19.48 6.47 -24.97
CA LEU A 293 -20.94 6.55 -24.96
C LEU A 293 -21.55 6.42 -23.57
N LEU A 294 -20.93 5.64 -22.69
CA LEU A 294 -21.34 5.44 -21.30
C LEU A 294 -20.76 6.50 -20.34
N SER A 295 -19.94 7.42 -20.82
CA SER A 295 -19.32 8.46 -19.95
C SER A 295 -20.33 9.32 -19.19
N PRO A 296 -21.53 9.69 -19.72
CA PRO A 296 -22.52 10.42 -18.93
C PRO A 296 -23.07 9.60 -17.75
N VAL A 297 -23.21 8.28 -17.91
CA VAL A 297 -23.67 7.37 -16.86
C VAL A 297 -22.62 7.31 -15.75
N ARG A 298 -21.34 7.17 -16.13
CA ARG A 298 -20.21 7.18 -15.21
C ARG A 298 -20.15 8.47 -14.40
N SER A 299 -20.23 9.61 -15.07
CA SER A 299 -20.27 10.92 -14.42
C SER A 299 -21.49 11.09 -13.52
N GLY A 300 -22.66 10.56 -13.93
CA GLY A 300 -23.86 10.54 -13.12
C GLY A 300 -23.71 9.73 -11.83
N ILE A 301 -23.08 8.56 -11.91
CA ILE A 301 -22.76 7.72 -10.72
C ILE A 301 -21.81 8.48 -9.78
N SER A 302 -20.74 9.09 -10.32
CA SER A 302 -19.80 9.89 -9.51
C SER A 302 -20.53 11.00 -8.75
N LYS A 303 -21.32 11.81 -9.46
CA LYS A 303 -22.11 12.90 -8.85
C LYS A 303 -23.15 12.42 -7.82
N PHE A 304 -23.75 11.26 -8.06
CA PHE A 304 -24.69 10.65 -7.11
C PHE A 304 -23.97 10.28 -5.80
N ILE A 305 -22.78 9.72 -5.87
CA ILE A 305 -21.95 9.39 -4.69
C ILE A 305 -21.49 10.69 -4.01
N GLU A 306 -20.97 11.65 -4.76
CA GLU A 306 -20.52 12.95 -4.27
C GLU A 306 -21.63 13.68 -3.49
N SER A 307 -22.86 13.68 -4.04
CA SER A 307 -24.02 14.30 -3.38
C SER A 307 -24.32 13.68 -2.00
N TYR A 308 -24.16 12.36 -1.90
CA TYR A 308 -24.29 11.66 -0.63
C TYR A 308 -23.19 12.06 0.36
N LEU A 309 -21.92 12.03 -0.11
CA LEU A 309 -20.77 12.32 0.74
C LEU A 309 -20.79 13.75 1.27
N LEU A 310 -21.14 14.73 0.42
CA LEU A 310 -21.26 16.14 0.81
C LEU A 310 -22.40 16.38 1.80
N ARG A 311 -23.49 15.60 1.70
CA ARG A 311 -24.58 15.67 2.67
C ARG A 311 -24.24 15.00 4.00
N LYS A 312 -23.49 13.89 3.95
CA LYS A 312 -23.22 13.06 5.13
C LYS A 312 -22.00 13.55 5.93
N LEU A 313 -21.01 14.12 5.26
CA LEU A 313 -19.75 14.53 5.85
C LEU A 313 -19.57 16.05 5.74
N PRO A 314 -19.06 16.71 6.79
CA PRO A 314 -18.89 18.17 6.83
C PRO A 314 -17.65 18.62 6.04
N LEU A 315 -17.46 18.12 4.79
CA LEU A 315 -16.25 18.36 4.00
C LEU A 315 -16.06 19.85 3.67
N GLU A 316 -17.13 20.57 3.40
CA GLU A 316 -17.09 22.02 3.13
C GLU A 316 -16.73 22.83 4.37
N LYS A 317 -17.24 22.45 5.54
CA LYS A 317 -16.93 23.09 6.84
C LYS A 317 -15.43 23.11 7.14
N TYR A 318 -14.71 22.05 6.74
CA TYR A 318 -13.29 21.86 7.02
C TYR A 318 -12.40 22.11 5.81
N GLU A 319 -12.92 22.64 4.70
CA GLU A 319 -12.20 22.89 3.45
C GLU A 319 -11.55 21.61 2.88
N LEU A 320 -12.20 20.46 3.09
CA LEU A 320 -11.73 19.13 2.69
C LEU A 320 -12.46 18.58 1.47
N LYS A 321 -13.33 19.37 0.83
CA LYS A 321 -14.02 18.98 -0.40
C LYS A 321 -13.00 18.86 -1.54
N PRO A 322 -12.89 17.69 -2.20
CA PRO A 322 -12.04 17.54 -3.38
C PRO A 322 -12.58 18.37 -4.57
N GLU A 323 -11.68 18.83 -5.42
CA GLU A 323 -12.02 19.54 -6.66
C GLU A 323 -12.21 18.59 -7.85
N HIS A 324 -11.74 17.35 -7.74
CA HIS A 324 -11.82 16.30 -8.75
C HIS A 324 -13.01 15.36 -8.49
N PRO A 325 -13.51 14.67 -9.54
CA PRO A 325 -14.63 13.73 -9.39
C PRO A 325 -14.27 12.54 -8.50
N PHE A 326 -15.29 11.96 -7.84
CA PHE A 326 -15.12 10.78 -6.98
C PHE A 326 -14.47 9.59 -7.71
N GLU A 327 -14.81 9.40 -8.98
CA GLU A 327 -14.30 8.29 -9.77
C GLU A 327 -12.77 8.30 -9.94
N GLU A 328 -12.11 9.48 -9.91
CA GLU A 328 -10.65 9.59 -9.98
C GLU A 328 -9.97 8.99 -8.74
N ASP A 329 -10.48 9.30 -7.56
CA ASP A 329 -9.95 8.74 -6.32
C ASP A 329 -10.23 7.23 -6.22
N TYR A 330 -11.39 6.79 -6.70
CA TYR A 330 -11.69 5.37 -6.74
C TYR A 330 -10.75 4.63 -7.70
N ALA A 331 -10.60 5.10 -8.93
CA ALA A 331 -9.77 4.48 -9.96
C ALA A 331 -8.28 4.47 -9.60
N SER A 332 -7.79 5.51 -8.92
CA SER A 332 -6.39 5.63 -8.46
C SER A 332 -6.14 5.03 -7.08
N CYS A 333 -7.15 4.41 -6.45
CA CYS A 333 -7.06 3.87 -5.08
C CYS A 333 -6.62 4.94 -4.05
N GLN A 334 -7.13 6.17 -4.19
CA GLN A 334 -6.81 7.29 -3.31
C GLN A 334 -7.88 7.53 -2.24
N MET A 335 -9.09 7.05 -2.50
CA MET A 335 -10.20 7.07 -1.56
C MET A 335 -9.82 6.42 -0.22
N ALA A 336 -10.30 6.99 0.89
CA ALA A 336 -10.10 6.41 2.21
C ALA A 336 -11.42 6.25 2.95
N ILE A 337 -11.53 5.19 3.78
CA ILE A 337 -12.60 5.08 4.74
C ILE A 337 -12.24 5.89 5.97
N VAL A 338 -13.15 6.79 6.34
CA VAL A 338 -13.00 7.60 7.53
C VAL A 338 -13.62 6.88 8.74
N PRO A 339 -12.93 6.85 9.91
CA PRO A 339 -13.52 6.35 11.14
C PRO A 339 -14.80 7.13 11.52
N GLU A 340 -15.76 6.45 12.11
CA GLU A 340 -17.09 6.99 12.37
C GLU A 340 -17.09 8.28 13.22
N ASN A 341 -16.19 8.37 14.20
CA ASN A 341 -16.07 9.51 15.10
C ASN A 341 -15.04 10.57 14.66
N PHE A 342 -14.44 10.46 13.46
CA PHE A 342 -13.37 11.35 12.99
C PHE A 342 -13.77 12.83 13.02
N PHE A 343 -14.90 13.16 12.43
CA PHE A 343 -15.40 14.55 12.45
C PHE A 343 -15.94 14.98 13.81
N SER A 344 -16.42 14.06 14.64
CA SER A 344 -16.76 14.36 16.02
C SER A 344 -15.53 14.81 16.83
N GLU A 345 -14.38 14.16 16.62
CA GLU A 345 -13.13 14.61 17.25
C GLU A 345 -12.62 15.94 16.68
N ALA A 346 -12.88 16.22 15.39
CA ALA A 346 -12.61 17.52 14.80
C ALA A 346 -13.53 18.63 15.36
N ASP A 347 -14.82 18.33 15.56
CA ASP A 347 -15.78 19.27 16.18
C ASP A 347 -15.40 19.61 17.64
N LYS A 348 -14.77 18.70 18.36
CA LYS A 348 -14.22 18.91 19.71
C LYS A 348 -12.89 19.67 19.69
N GLY A 349 -12.35 20.01 18.51
CA GLY A 349 -11.05 20.67 18.36
C GLY A 349 -9.84 19.77 18.62
N LYS A 350 -10.04 18.43 18.71
CA LYS A 350 -8.93 17.47 18.88
C LYS A 350 -8.17 17.20 17.57
N ILE A 351 -8.84 17.41 16.43
CA ILE A 351 -8.24 17.35 15.11
C ILE A 351 -8.51 18.67 14.40
N VAL A 352 -7.45 19.32 13.94
CA VAL A 352 -7.50 20.60 13.21
C VAL A 352 -6.93 20.37 11.82
N PHE A 353 -7.49 21.02 10.80
CA PHE A 353 -7.03 20.90 9.42
C PHE A 353 -6.35 22.19 8.97
N LYS A 354 -5.20 22.10 8.34
CA LYS A 354 -4.50 23.20 7.67
C LYS A 354 -4.26 22.83 6.21
N ARG A 355 -4.90 23.55 5.30
CA ARG A 355 -4.63 23.42 3.86
C ARG A 355 -3.33 24.09 3.52
N ALA A 356 -2.39 23.34 2.91
CA ALA A 356 -1.13 23.88 2.43
C ALA A 356 -0.56 22.99 1.32
N SER A 357 -0.22 23.59 0.19
CA SER A 357 0.43 22.91 -0.94
C SER A 357 1.91 22.72 -0.70
N ASN A 358 2.57 23.75 -0.18
CA ASN A 358 3.97 23.72 0.19
C ASN A 358 4.16 24.15 1.64
N TRP A 359 5.16 23.58 2.24
CA TRP A 359 5.54 23.83 3.63
C TRP A 359 7.01 23.44 3.82
N SER A 360 7.60 23.91 4.89
CA SER A 360 8.98 23.61 5.26
C SER A 360 9.11 23.52 6.77
N PHE A 361 10.27 23.07 7.24
CA PHE A 361 10.57 23.08 8.67
C PHE A 361 11.20 24.42 9.09
N TRP A 362 10.94 24.80 10.33
CA TRP A 362 11.70 25.78 11.10
C TRP A 362 12.00 25.20 12.49
N SER A 363 12.79 25.88 13.29
CA SER A 363 13.29 25.33 14.56
C SER A 363 12.21 24.88 15.56
N GLY A 364 10.99 25.45 15.48
CA GLY A 364 9.87 25.15 16.39
C GLY A 364 8.70 24.38 15.75
N GLY A 365 8.78 23.97 14.48
CA GLY A 365 7.69 23.29 13.83
C GLY A 365 7.68 23.38 12.30
N ILE A 366 6.50 23.68 11.73
CA ILE A 366 6.27 23.82 10.29
C ILE A 366 5.96 25.28 9.94
N GLU A 367 6.55 25.76 8.84
CA GLU A 367 6.30 27.06 8.23
C GLU A 367 5.64 26.86 6.87
N PHE A 368 4.59 27.62 6.58
CA PHE A 368 3.80 27.54 5.36
C PHE A 368 4.19 28.66 4.36
N GLU A 369 3.69 28.58 3.12
CA GLU A 369 3.95 29.57 2.06
C GLU A 369 3.52 31.00 2.42
N ASP A 370 2.48 31.14 3.24
CA ASP A 370 1.97 32.40 3.75
C ASP A 370 2.80 32.96 4.91
N ASN A 371 3.98 32.38 5.19
CA ASN A 371 4.84 32.65 6.34
C ASN A 371 4.20 32.42 7.70
N SER A 372 3.02 31.82 7.75
CA SER A 372 2.44 31.38 9.02
C SER A 372 3.22 30.21 9.59
N LYS A 373 3.37 30.17 10.91
CA LYS A 373 4.13 29.14 11.62
C LYS A 373 3.22 28.32 12.52
N LEU A 374 3.40 27.02 12.45
CA LEU A 374 2.73 26.04 13.30
C LEU A 374 3.76 25.39 14.22
N GLU A 375 3.62 25.63 15.52
CA GLU A 375 4.45 24.96 16.51
C GLU A 375 4.12 23.48 16.61
N ALA A 376 5.15 22.67 16.77
CA ALA A 376 5.04 21.24 16.93
C ALA A 376 6.11 20.68 17.87
N ASP A 377 5.77 19.62 18.60
CA ASP A 377 6.71 18.75 19.30
C ASP A 377 7.09 17.54 18.45
N VAL A 378 6.12 17.04 17.68
CA VAL A 378 6.25 15.87 16.82
C VAL A 378 5.65 16.14 15.46
N VAL A 379 6.38 15.83 14.39
CA VAL A 379 5.87 15.85 13.02
C VAL A 379 5.93 14.44 12.44
N VAL A 380 4.77 13.90 12.03
CA VAL A 380 4.68 12.58 11.43
C VAL A 380 4.31 12.70 9.96
N LEU A 381 5.18 12.18 9.11
CA LEU A 381 5.01 12.19 7.67
C LEU A 381 4.16 10.99 7.25
N ALA A 382 2.87 11.22 6.99
CA ALA A 382 1.94 10.24 6.40
C ALA A 382 1.92 10.36 4.86
N THR A 383 3.11 10.47 4.28
CA THR A 383 3.33 10.82 2.87
C THR A 383 3.39 9.64 1.93
N GLY A 384 3.18 8.42 2.46
CA GLY A 384 3.11 7.19 1.69
C GLY A 384 4.47 6.57 1.38
N PHE A 385 4.50 5.68 0.38
CA PHE A 385 5.67 4.84 0.08
C PHE A 385 6.05 4.92 -1.39
N ASP A 386 7.32 4.68 -1.70
CA ASP A 386 7.84 4.59 -3.07
C ASP A 386 7.93 3.11 -3.52
N GLY A 387 6.79 2.55 -3.89
CA GLY A 387 6.72 1.16 -4.38
C GLY A 387 7.47 0.95 -5.69
N LYS A 388 7.64 1.99 -6.53
CA LYS A 388 8.41 1.91 -7.76
C LYS A 388 9.91 1.76 -7.46
N LYS A 389 10.43 2.57 -6.55
CA LYS A 389 11.83 2.48 -6.10
C LYS A 389 12.10 1.14 -5.43
N LYS A 390 11.16 0.65 -4.60
CA LYS A 390 11.23 -0.67 -3.97
C LYS A 390 11.36 -1.79 -5.00
N LEU A 391 10.55 -1.78 -6.05
CA LEU A 391 10.58 -2.80 -7.09
C LEU A 391 11.87 -2.70 -7.93
N LYS A 392 12.28 -1.48 -8.29
CA LYS A 392 13.52 -1.24 -9.03
C LYS A 392 14.78 -1.67 -8.27
N SER A 393 14.75 -1.72 -6.94
CA SER A 393 15.93 -2.09 -6.15
C SER A 393 16.29 -3.57 -6.25
N ILE A 394 15.37 -4.43 -6.69
CA ILE A 394 15.60 -5.88 -6.79
C ILE A 394 15.52 -6.41 -8.23
N LEU A 395 14.84 -5.71 -9.14
CA LEU A 395 14.66 -6.16 -10.51
C LEU A 395 15.90 -5.89 -11.38
N PRO A 396 16.26 -6.81 -12.30
CA PRO A 396 17.30 -6.57 -13.29
C PRO A 396 16.96 -5.39 -14.22
N ARG A 397 17.97 -4.70 -14.73
CA ARG A 397 17.82 -3.50 -15.59
C ARG A 397 16.82 -3.64 -16.75
N PRO A 398 16.78 -4.72 -17.52
CA PRO A 398 15.83 -4.85 -18.63
C PRO A 398 14.38 -4.72 -18.16
N PHE A 399 14.04 -5.26 -16.98
CA PHE A 399 12.69 -5.21 -16.42
C PHE A 399 12.39 -3.88 -15.72
N CYS A 400 13.41 -3.15 -15.26
CA CYS A 400 13.24 -1.83 -14.66
C CYS A 400 12.64 -0.81 -15.66
N SER A 401 12.97 -0.93 -16.95
CA SER A 401 12.44 -0.05 -17.99
C SER A 401 10.93 -0.15 -18.15
N LEU A 402 10.35 -1.32 -17.87
CA LEU A 402 8.90 -1.53 -17.89
C LEU A 402 8.16 -0.69 -16.84
N LEU A 403 8.85 -0.29 -15.77
CA LEU A 403 8.31 0.55 -14.71
C LEU A 403 8.34 2.03 -15.08
N ASP A 404 9.05 2.42 -16.12
CA ASP A 404 9.23 3.81 -16.56
C ASP A 404 8.23 4.27 -17.63
N TYR A 405 7.21 3.44 -17.92
CA TYR A 405 6.13 3.81 -18.82
C TYR A 405 5.49 5.14 -18.40
N PRO A 406 5.19 6.04 -19.35
CA PRO A 406 4.63 7.36 -19.04
C PRO A 406 3.31 7.33 -18.26
N SER A 407 2.53 6.26 -18.45
CA SER A 407 1.27 6.06 -17.74
C SER A 407 1.43 5.71 -16.25
N GLY A 408 2.66 5.42 -15.78
CA GLY A 408 2.91 4.90 -14.44
C GLY A 408 2.27 3.52 -14.17
N LEU A 409 1.67 2.91 -15.18
CA LEU A 409 1.06 1.59 -15.09
C LEU A 409 2.13 0.53 -15.27
N MET A 410 2.13 -0.44 -14.37
CA MET A 410 2.97 -1.62 -14.53
C MET A 410 2.27 -2.58 -15.50
N PRO A 411 2.93 -2.99 -16.59
CA PRO A 411 2.36 -4.01 -17.46
C PRO A 411 2.29 -5.32 -16.67
N LEU A 412 1.08 -5.73 -16.34
CA LEU A 412 0.83 -7.03 -15.73
C LEU A 412 0.51 -8.03 -16.85
N TYR A 413 1.00 -9.25 -16.70
CA TYR A 413 0.58 -10.36 -17.55
C TYR A 413 -0.93 -10.56 -17.41
N ARG A 414 -1.60 -10.74 -18.55
CA ARG A 414 -3.03 -11.06 -18.63
C ARG A 414 -3.23 -12.45 -19.16
#